data_42a2d396dbea41843e6776f2aa92ce8b
#
_entry.id   42a2d396dbea41843e6776f2aa92ce8b
#
_cell.length_a   1.000
_cell.length_b   1.000
_cell.length_c   1.000
_cell.angle_alpha   90.00
_cell.angle_beta   90.00
_cell.angle_gamma   90.00
#
_symmetry.space_group_name_H-M   'P 1'
#
loop_
_entity.id
_entity.type
_entity.pdbx_description
1 polymer ?
#
loop_
_entity_poly.entity_id
_entity_poly.type
_entity_poly.pdbx_seq_one_letter_code
_entity_poly.pdbx_strand_id
1 'polypeptide(L)'
;TCMNLPYGDVVRVLKAGLSTRGQQRLQYTLTDGSKKDIYGLVLKVLSDNPPLIELSIEELMERIRNNVSGNGITTKKIRDSLKNWQKLLDTLGSLYQVLEWKDDMIHVLDNMFLFYIRWKLE
;
A
#
# COMPACT_ATOMS: atom_id res chain seq x y z
N THR A 1 19.64 12.58 -14.44
CA THR A 1 18.59 13.54 -14.46
C THR A 1 18.37 14.16 -13.11
N CYS A 2 17.94 15.35 -13.16
CA CYS A 2 17.65 16.13 -11.98
C CYS A 2 16.34 15.74 -11.29
N MET A 3 15.61 14.78 -11.82
CA MET A 3 14.28 14.42 -11.32
C MET A 3 14.30 13.07 -10.60
N ASN A 4 15.26 12.90 -9.72
CA ASN A 4 15.33 11.69 -8.91
C ASN A 4 14.32 11.77 -7.77
N LEU A 5 13.07 11.47 -8.08
CA LEU A 5 12.03 11.38 -7.06
C LEU A 5 12.30 10.18 -6.17
N PRO A 6 12.04 10.29 -4.86
CA PRO A 6 12.40 9.24 -3.90
C PRO A 6 11.42 8.08 -3.85
N TYR A 7 10.87 7.67 -4.98
CA TYR A 7 9.87 6.61 -5.03
C TYR A 7 10.41 5.27 -4.50
N GLY A 8 11.67 4.96 -4.82
CA GLY A 8 12.27 3.73 -4.34
C GLY A 8 12.34 3.67 -2.82
N ASP A 9 12.70 4.79 -2.20
CA ASP A 9 12.75 4.89 -0.75
C ASP A 9 11.35 4.79 -0.14
N VAL A 10 10.37 5.45 -0.75
CA VAL A 10 8.98 5.40 -0.27
C VAL A 10 8.44 3.97 -0.34
N VAL A 11 8.63 3.29 -1.47
CA VAL A 11 8.15 1.91 -1.63
C VAL A 11 8.81 1.01 -0.59
N ARG A 12 10.12 1.17 -0.36
CA ARG A 12 10.82 0.37 0.65
C ARG A 12 10.22 0.56 2.03
N VAL A 13 9.95 1.80 2.41
CA VAL A 13 9.37 2.11 3.72
C VAL A 13 7.95 1.57 3.83
N LEU A 14 7.13 1.75 2.81
CA LEU A 14 5.76 1.28 2.82
C LEU A 14 5.69 -0.25 2.87
N LYS A 15 6.57 -0.94 2.13
CA LYS A 15 6.61 -2.41 2.17
C LYS A 15 7.09 -2.93 3.52
N ALA A 16 8.04 -2.23 4.13
CA ALA A 16 8.53 -2.62 5.45
C ALA A 16 7.47 -2.42 6.53
N GLY A 17 6.67 -1.36 6.41
CA GLY A 17 5.68 -1.03 7.43
C GLY A 17 6.29 -0.76 8.78
N LEU A 18 5.50 -0.93 9.83
CA LEU A 18 6.01 -0.77 11.20
C LEU A 18 6.87 -1.97 11.58
N SER A 19 7.87 -1.71 12.43
CA SER A 19 8.72 -2.77 12.96
C SER A 19 7.89 -3.83 13.70
N THR A 20 8.20 -5.09 13.46
CA THR A 20 7.55 -6.22 14.12
C THR A 20 8.38 -6.76 15.27
N ARG A 21 9.50 -6.14 15.59
CA ARG A 21 10.41 -6.56 16.66
C ARG A 21 10.84 -8.03 16.51
N GLY A 22 11.13 -8.43 15.27
CA GLY A 22 11.58 -9.76 14.95
C GLY A 22 10.48 -10.78 14.71
N GLN A 23 9.22 -10.41 14.89
CA GLN A 23 8.11 -11.29 14.56
C GLN A 23 7.78 -11.18 13.07
N GLN A 24 7.47 -12.31 12.46
CA GLN A 24 7.03 -12.31 11.06
C GLN A 24 5.57 -11.88 10.99
N ARG A 25 5.27 -11.05 9.99
CA ARG A 25 3.89 -10.72 9.68
C ARG A 25 3.20 -11.89 9.00
N LEU A 26 1.90 -11.99 9.23
CA LEU A 26 1.07 -12.96 8.53
C LEU A 26 1.16 -12.73 7.01
N GLN A 27 1.35 -13.82 6.28
CA GLN A 27 1.40 -13.78 4.82
C GLN A 27 0.05 -14.21 4.27
N TYR A 28 -0.41 -13.51 3.24
CA TYR A 28 -1.65 -13.82 2.55
C TYR A 28 -1.33 -14.38 1.17
N THR A 29 -2.01 -15.44 0.78
CA THR A 29 -1.83 -16.04 -0.54
C THR A 29 -2.74 -15.33 -1.54
N LEU A 30 -2.14 -14.83 -2.60
CA LEU A 30 -2.86 -14.17 -3.67
C LEU A 30 -3.37 -15.18 -4.71
N THR A 31 -4.30 -14.76 -5.55
CA THR A 31 -4.88 -15.63 -6.58
C THR A 31 -3.86 -16.08 -7.62
N ASP A 32 -2.75 -15.35 -7.76
CA ASP A 32 -1.65 -15.73 -8.67
C ASP A 32 -0.65 -16.70 -8.02
N GLY A 33 -0.89 -17.11 -6.77
CA GLY A 33 -0.03 -18.01 -6.04
C GLY A 33 1.07 -17.35 -5.24
N SER A 34 1.29 -16.06 -5.38
CA SER A 34 2.31 -15.36 -4.61
C SER A 34 1.82 -15.10 -3.20
N LYS A 35 2.76 -14.79 -2.31
CA LYS A 35 2.43 -14.46 -0.91
C LYS A 35 2.96 -13.07 -0.59
N LYS A 36 2.15 -12.28 0.11
CA LYS A 36 2.51 -10.94 0.54
C LYS A 36 1.95 -10.68 1.92
N ASP A 37 2.68 -9.87 2.69
CA ASP A 37 2.11 -9.36 3.95
C ASP A 37 1.08 -8.27 3.63
N ILE A 38 0.47 -7.71 4.68
CA ILE A 38 -0.60 -6.75 4.50
C ILE A 38 -0.12 -5.50 3.74
N TYR A 39 1.10 -5.04 4.00
CA TYR A 39 1.62 -3.84 3.34
C TYR A 39 1.91 -4.07 1.86
N GLY A 40 2.52 -5.20 1.53
CA GLY A 40 2.76 -5.57 0.14
C GLY A 40 1.47 -5.78 -0.63
N LEU A 41 0.46 -6.35 0.03
CA LEU A 41 -0.86 -6.57 -0.58
C LEU A 41 -1.54 -5.23 -0.91
N VAL A 42 -1.53 -4.29 0.02
CA VAL A 42 -2.16 -2.99 -0.22
C VAL A 42 -1.46 -2.24 -1.35
N LEU A 43 -0.12 -2.28 -1.39
CA LEU A 43 0.62 -1.68 -2.52
C LEU A 43 0.20 -2.28 -3.86
N LYS A 44 0.07 -3.61 -3.90
CA LYS A 44 -0.32 -4.28 -5.14
C LYS A 44 -1.69 -3.83 -5.60
N VAL A 45 -2.67 -3.79 -4.72
CA VAL A 45 -4.04 -3.45 -5.12
C VAL A 45 -4.20 -1.97 -5.47
N LEU A 46 -3.34 -1.09 -4.93
CA LEU A 46 -3.36 0.31 -5.32
C LEU A 46 -2.97 0.48 -6.78
N SER A 47 -2.11 -0.39 -7.30
CA SER A 47 -1.64 -0.30 -8.67
C SER A 47 -2.53 -1.07 -9.65
N ASP A 48 -3.60 -1.73 -9.18
CA ASP A 48 -4.49 -2.48 -10.05
C ASP A 48 -5.29 -1.57 -10.98
N ASN A 49 -5.76 -2.13 -12.09
CA ASN A 49 -6.60 -1.43 -13.05
C ASN A 49 -8.06 -1.39 -12.58
N PRO A 50 -8.73 -0.24 -12.73
CA PRO A 50 -8.17 1.04 -13.17
C PRO A 50 -7.39 1.69 -12.02
N PRO A 51 -6.29 2.39 -12.31
CA PRO A 51 -5.58 3.12 -11.27
C PRO A 51 -6.44 4.32 -10.84
N LEU A 52 -6.76 4.37 -9.55
CA LEU A 52 -7.61 5.42 -9.00
C LEU A 52 -6.80 6.29 -8.05
N ILE A 53 -7.04 7.59 -8.10
CA ILE A 53 -6.37 8.54 -7.21
C ILE A 53 -7.08 8.68 -5.87
N GLU A 54 -8.29 8.14 -5.76
CA GLU A 54 -9.04 8.09 -4.51
C GLU A 54 -9.71 6.73 -4.40
N LEU A 55 -9.60 6.11 -3.24
CA LEU A 55 -10.24 4.84 -2.94
C LEU A 55 -10.81 4.89 -1.53
N SER A 56 -12.10 4.60 -1.39
CA SER A 56 -12.69 4.39 -0.08
C SER A 56 -12.19 3.08 0.50
N ILE A 57 -12.35 2.91 1.82
CA ILE A 57 -11.97 1.65 2.46
C ILE A 57 -12.76 0.48 1.87
N GLU A 58 -14.02 0.69 1.48
CA GLU A 58 -14.85 -0.34 0.88
C GLU A 58 -14.33 -0.75 -0.50
N GLU A 59 -13.94 0.22 -1.33
CA GLU A 59 -13.38 -0.05 -2.65
C GLU A 59 -12.05 -0.78 -2.53
N LEU A 60 -11.23 -0.37 -1.56
CA LEU A 60 -9.95 -1.02 -1.32
C LEU A 60 -10.16 -2.47 -0.87
N MET A 61 -11.13 -2.70 0.01
CA MET A 61 -11.45 -4.05 0.47
C MET A 61 -11.94 -4.93 -0.68
N GLU A 62 -12.71 -4.38 -1.60
CA GLU A 62 -13.17 -5.14 -2.77
C GLU A 62 -11.98 -5.56 -3.64
N ARG A 63 -11.05 -4.66 -3.90
CA ARG A 63 -9.84 -4.98 -4.66
C ARG A 63 -9.02 -6.07 -3.97
N ILE A 64 -8.92 -5.99 -2.65
CA ILE A 64 -8.20 -7.00 -1.86
C ILE A 64 -8.86 -8.35 -1.99
N ARG A 65 -10.19 -8.43 -1.86
CA ARG A 65 -10.92 -9.70 -2.00
C ARG A 65 -10.72 -10.32 -3.36
N ASN A 66 -10.61 -9.51 -4.40
CA ASN A 66 -10.40 -10.00 -5.76
C ASN A 66 -8.99 -10.54 -5.98
N ASN A 67 -8.04 -10.21 -5.11
CA ASN A 67 -6.64 -10.59 -5.25
C ASN A 67 -6.20 -11.66 -4.26
N VAL A 68 -6.99 -11.98 -3.26
CA VAL A 68 -6.62 -12.92 -2.20
C VAL A 68 -7.50 -14.15 -2.27
N SER A 69 -6.88 -15.33 -2.17
CA SER A 69 -7.59 -16.61 -2.28
C SER A 69 -7.99 -17.17 -0.93
N GLY A 70 -8.18 -16.36 0.06
CA GLY A 70 -8.58 -16.82 1.37
C GLY A 70 -9.30 -15.75 2.15
N ASN A 71 -9.67 -16.10 3.38
CA ASN A 71 -10.28 -15.17 4.32
C ASN A 71 -9.24 -14.79 5.39
N GLY A 72 -9.59 -13.83 6.23
CA GLY A 72 -8.71 -13.44 7.34
C GLY A 72 -8.28 -12.00 7.29
N ILE A 73 -8.54 -11.30 6.19
CA ILE A 73 -8.29 -9.88 6.10
C ILE A 73 -9.56 -9.14 6.48
N THR A 74 -9.47 -8.31 7.52
CA THR A 74 -10.60 -7.52 7.97
C THR A 74 -10.40 -6.05 7.62
N THR A 75 -11.49 -5.32 7.57
CA THR A 75 -11.44 -3.88 7.36
C THR A 75 -10.57 -3.20 8.42
N LYS A 76 -10.65 -3.68 9.67
CA LYS A 76 -9.83 -3.13 10.75
C LYS A 76 -8.33 -3.29 10.46
N LYS A 77 -7.91 -4.47 10.01
CA LYS A 77 -6.49 -4.72 9.69
C LYS A 77 -6.00 -3.80 8.59
N ILE A 78 -6.80 -3.60 7.56
CA ILE A 78 -6.44 -2.72 6.46
C ILE A 78 -6.40 -1.26 6.95
N ARG A 79 -7.41 -0.84 7.71
CA ARG A 79 -7.45 0.51 8.25
C ARG A 79 -6.23 0.80 9.12
N ASP A 80 -5.86 -0.15 9.98
CA ASP A 80 -4.69 -0.01 10.84
C ASP A 80 -3.40 0.10 10.03
N SER A 81 -3.27 -0.68 8.95
CA SER A 81 -2.08 -0.63 8.09
C SER A 81 -1.96 0.73 7.40
N LEU A 82 -3.08 1.31 6.97
CA LEU A 82 -3.09 2.61 6.33
C LEU A 82 -2.75 3.74 7.31
N LYS A 83 -3.21 3.63 8.54
CA LYS A 83 -2.81 4.56 9.61
C LYS A 83 -1.32 4.49 9.86
N ASN A 84 -0.76 3.28 9.86
CA ASN A 84 0.68 3.10 10.04
C ASN A 84 1.47 3.72 8.88
N TRP A 85 0.99 3.58 7.65
CA TRP A 85 1.60 4.23 6.51
C TRP A 85 1.61 5.73 6.66
N GLN A 86 0.50 6.33 7.10
CA GLN A 86 0.43 7.77 7.29
C GLN A 86 1.48 8.24 8.30
N LYS A 87 1.64 7.51 9.40
CA LYS A 87 2.67 7.83 10.41
C LYS A 87 4.07 7.75 9.81
N LEU A 88 4.34 6.72 9.02
CA LEU A 88 5.65 6.54 8.39
C LEU A 88 5.95 7.66 7.40
N LEU A 89 4.98 8.02 6.58
CA LEU A 89 5.17 9.10 5.61
C LEU A 89 5.34 10.45 6.29
N ASP A 90 4.60 10.71 7.35
CA ASP A 90 4.74 11.94 8.13
C ASP A 90 6.15 12.06 8.73
N THR A 91 6.72 10.94 9.16
CA THR A 91 8.09 10.90 9.69
C THR A 91 9.13 11.20 8.62
N LEU A 92 8.89 10.76 7.38
CA LEU A 92 9.83 10.98 6.28
C LEU A 92 9.87 12.43 5.80
N GLY A 93 8.76 13.14 5.93
CA GLY A 93 8.70 14.55 5.53
C GLY A 93 7.93 14.79 4.24
N SER A 94 7.80 16.06 3.86
CA SER A 94 6.89 16.49 2.80
C SER A 94 7.25 15.95 1.41
N LEU A 95 8.53 15.67 1.14
CA LEU A 95 8.96 15.14 -0.16
C LEU A 95 8.45 13.73 -0.42
N TYR A 96 8.01 13.04 0.63
CA TYR A 96 7.61 11.64 0.55
C TYR A 96 6.09 11.46 0.67
N GLN A 97 5.33 12.55 0.63
CA GLN A 97 3.87 12.51 0.77
C GLN A 97 3.21 12.15 -0.55
N VAL A 98 3.34 10.88 -0.95
CA VAL A 98 2.75 10.38 -2.20
C VAL A 98 1.33 9.87 -2.00
N LEU A 99 0.96 9.55 -0.75
CA LEU A 99 -0.35 9.04 -0.37
C LEU A 99 -0.82 9.76 0.89
N GLU A 100 -2.13 9.85 1.07
CA GLU A 100 -2.73 10.36 2.29
C GLU A 100 -3.90 9.47 2.69
N TRP A 101 -3.95 9.07 3.95
CA TRP A 101 -5.08 8.35 4.53
C TRP A 101 -5.88 9.33 5.38
N LYS A 102 -7.11 9.59 4.96
CA LYS A 102 -7.96 10.56 5.64
C LYS A 102 -9.43 10.24 5.36
N ASP A 103 -10.26 10.34 6.39
CA ASP A 103 -11.72 10.15 6.28
C ASP A 103 -12.10 8.80 5.67
N ASP A 104 -11.40 7.72 6.10
CA ASP A 104 -11.58 6.36 5.60
C ASP A 104 -11.40 6.26 4.08
N MET A 105 -10.58 7.13 3.52
CA MET A 105 -10.20 7.10 2.11
C MET A 105 -8.70 7.22 1.96
N ILE A 106 -8.15 6.55 0.96
CA ILE A 106 -6.78 6.76 0.58
C ILE A 106 -6.77 7.69 -0.64
N HIS A 107 -5.95 8.72 -0.58
CA HIS A 107 -5.77 9.69 -1.65
C HIS A 107 -4.36 9.56 -2.19
N VAL A 108 -4.23 9.41 -3.50
CA VAL A 108 -2.93 9.39 -4.16
C VAL A 108 -2.60 10.84 -4.53
N LEU A 109 -1.61 11.39 -3.85
CA LEU A 109 -1.20 12.78 -4.06
C LEU A 109 -0.25 12.95 -5.24
N ASP A 110 0.39 11.86 -5.65
CA ASP A 110 1.33 11.86 -6.77
C ASP A 110 0.98 10.70 -7.71
N ASN A 111 0.36 11.02 -8.84
CA ASN A 111 -0.09 10.02 -9.81
C ASN A 111 1.05 9.18 -10.37
N MET A 112 2.23 9.77 -10.53
CA MET A 112 3.39 9.04 -11.06
C MET A 112 3.82 7.92 -10.12
N PHE A 113 3.52 8.04 -8.84
CA PHE A 113 3.80 6.98 -7.89
C PHE A 113 3.06 5.68 -8.23
N LEU A 114 1.82 5.77 -8.72
CA LEU A 114 1.06 4.59 -9.14
C LEU A 114 1.73 3.86 -10.29
N PHE A 115 2.23 4.59 -11.28
CA PHE A 115 2.96 4.00 -12.39
C PHE A 115 4.25 3.35 -11.90
N TYR A 116 4.94 4.00 -10.98
CA TYR A 116 6.17 3.46 -10.42
C TYR A 116 5.91 2.14 -9.69
N ILE A 117 4.88 2.06 -8.85
CA ILE A 117 4.53 0.84 -8.13
C ILE A 117 4.24 -0.28 -9.13
N ARG A 118 3.43 0.02 -10.12
CA ARG A 118 3.01 -0.98 -11.11
C ARG A 118 4.22 -1.56 -11.83
N TRP A 119 5.13 -0.68 -12.26
CA TRP A 119 6.34 -1.09 -12.94
C TRP A 119 7.24 -1.95 -12.05
N LYS A 120 7.38 -1.58 -10.78
CA LYS A 120 8.28 -2.28 -9.85
C LYS A 120 7.75 -3.60 -9.35
N LEU A 121 6.44 -3.73 -9.24
CA LEU A 121 5.83 -4.94 -8.66
C LEU A 121 5.42 -5.98 -9.71
N GLU A 122 5.53 -5.63 -10.96
CA GLU A 122 5.28 -6.58 -12.06
C GLU A 122 6.46 -7.50 -12.30
#